data_df95943d3bdb065ba7be97089186bea3
#
_entry.id   df95943d3bdb065ba7be97089186bea3
#
_cell.length_a   1.000
_cell.length_b   1.000
_cell.length_c   1.000
_cell.angle_alpha   90.00
_cell.angle_beta   90.00
_cell.angle_gamma   90.00
#
_symmetry.space_group_name_H-M   'P 1'
#
loop_
_entity.id
_entity.type
_entity.pdbx_description
1 polymer ?
#
loop_
_entity_poly.entity_id
_entity_poly.type
_entity_poly.pdbx_seq_one_letter_code
_entity_poly.pdbx_strand_id
1 'polypeptide(L)'
;MNRDVRIEMPCEAEWIIKKIWERGFEAFAVGGCVRDTLLGRTPGDWDITTSAKPEEVKEIFGKTVDTGLQHGTVTIIKNRKGYEVTTYRIDGEYRDGRHPDSVEFTSSLLEDLKRRDFTINAMAYSHETGIVDAFDGMGDLEKKVIRCVGCPRDRFTEDALRILRAIRFAAQLGFSIEGETYGAIREIAPNLKNVSKERIQVELTKLLTSAHPEKIAMVEDTGISPYVTGDFPLVFQTERERTAGGTSGPESFSCLALLPPEKSMRWAGFLRHMEPDMVRRILKGLKLDNETVDNGKVMAGAAQAPLGPEKAGIRRFLSRMTPYQFDGCLRLKALDKDPQTEEIRRLWEEIERDGDCVSLKELAVGGGDLLAAGMEGKEIGETLRRLLELVLEDPSLNRRELLLEKLRG
;
A
#
# COMPACT_ATOMS: atom_id res chain seq x y z
N MET A 1 10.11 34.51 6.20
CA MET A 1 8.85 33.98 6.75
C MET A 1 7.71 34.59 5.98
N ASN A 2 7.00 33.81 5.18
CA ASN A 2 5.84 34.31 4.43
C ASN A 2 4.64 34.19 5.36
N ARG A 3 4.26 35.32 6.03
CA ARG A 3 3.14 35.36 7.00
C ARG A 3 1.76 35.34 6.35
N ASP A 4 1.70 35.37 5.01
CA ASP A 4 0.45 35.55 4.27
C ASP A 4 -0.23 34.22 3.86
N VAL A 5 0.39 33.07 4.08
CA VAL A 5 -0.23 31.77 3.77
C VAL A 5 -1.09 31.31 4.94
N ARG A 6 -2.41 31.35 4.76
CA ARG A 6 -3.35 30.80 5.74
C ARG A 6 -3.70 29.36 5.39
N ILE A 7 -3.41 28.46 6.30
CA ILE A 7 -3.80 27.05 6.20
C ILE A 7 -5.18 26.87 6.85
N GLU A 8 -6.12 26.32 6.10
CA GLU A 8 -7.40 25.88 6.63
C GLU A 8 -7.22 24.53 7.36
N MET A 9 -7.46 24.52 8.66
CA MET A 9 -7.38 23.34 9.48
C MET A 9 -8.75 23.02 10.12
N PRO A 10 -9.02 21.76 10.50
CA PRO A 10 -10.22 21.41 11.24
C PRO A 10 -10.34 22.23 12.53
N CYS A 11 -11.56 22.66 12.85
CA CYS A 11 -11.81 23.47 14.06
C CYS A 11 -11.37 22.77 15.36
N GLU A 12 -11.34 21.45 15.38
CA GLU A 12 -10.83 20.67 16.53
C GLU A 12 -9.31 20.80 16.66
N ALA A 13 -8.56 20.75 15.55
CA ALA A 13 -7.10 20.92 15.58
C ALA A 13 -6.74 22.35 15.99
N GLU A 14 -7.44 23.34 15.43
CA GLU A 14 -7.29 24.74 15.83
C GLU A 14 -7.60 24.96 17.31
N TRP A 15 -8.70 24.38 17.79
CA TRP A 15 -9.08 24.45 19.19
C TRP A 15 -8.02 23.82 20.13
N ILE A 16 -7.42 22.68 19.75
CA ILE A 16 -6.36 22.03 20.52
C ILE A 16 -5.14 22.95 20.59
N ILE A 17 -4.67 23.46 19.45
CA ILE A 17 -3.51 24.35 19.37
C ILE A 17 -3.76 25.58 20.26
N LYS A 18 -4.92 26.23 20.09
CA LYS A 18 -5.27 27.43 20.88
C LYS A 18 -5.30 27.14 22.38
N LYS A 19 -5.85 26.00 22.82
CA LYS A 19 -5.91 25.62 24.23
C LYS A 19 -4.52 25.42 24.85
N ILE A 20 -3.58 24.90 24.08
CA ILE A 20 -2.18 24.75 24.52
C ILE A 20 -1.53 26.14 24.64
N TRP A 21 -1.73 27.02 23.65
CA TRP A 21 -1.26 28.42 23.71
C TRP A 21 -1.83 29.20 24.91
N GLU A 22 -3.11 29.05 25.23
CA GLU A 22 -3.75 29.69 26.40
C GLU A 22 -3.12 29.27 27.73
N ARG A 23 -2.38 28.15 27.76
CA ARG A 23 -1.65 27.65 28.93
C ARG A 23 -0.16 28.02 28.93
N GLY A 24 0.28 28.85 27.95
CA GLY A 24 1.64 29.36 27.88
C GLY A 24 2.63 28.41 27.19
N PHE A 25 2.15 27.38 26.51
CA PHE A 25 2.96 26.49 25.69
C PHE A 25 2.80 26.77 24.21
N GLU A 26 3.83 26.50 23.41
CA GLU A 26 3.73 26.53 21.96
C GLU A 26 3.05 25.26 21.43
N ALA A 27 2.28 25.39 20.35
CA ALA A 27 1.72 24.25 19.61
C ALA A 27 1.53 24.59 18.15
N PHE A 28 1.78 23.62 17.26
CA PHE A 28 1.71 23.76 15.81
C PHE A 28 1.15 22.49 15.18
N ALA A 29 0.35 22.64 14.12
CA ALA A 29 0.17 21.59 13.14
C ALA A 29 1.50 21.32 12.43
N VAL A 30 1.86 20.06 12.12
CA VAL A 30 3.21 19.75 11.64
C VAL A 30 3.25 18.59 10.65
N GLY A 31 4.19 18.64 9.73
CA GLY A 31 4.46 17.49 8.87
C GLY A 31 3.51 17.33 7.69
N GLY A 32 2.94 16.13 7.55
CA GLY A 32 2.11 15.74 6.40
C GLY A 32 0.91 16.65 6.16
N CYS A 33 0.22 17.09 7.21
CA CYS A 33 -0.96 17.94 7.07
C CYS A 33 -0.61 19.33 6.54
N VAL A 34 0.51 19.92 6.99
CA VAL A 34 0.98 21.22 6.47
C VAL A 34 1.36 21.11 5.00
N ARG A 35 2.17 20.09 4.65
CA ARG A 35 2.56 19.80 3.25
C ARG A 35 1.34 19.62 2.35
N ASP A 36 0.41 18.73 2.74
CA ASP A 36 -0.71 18.36 1.88
C ASP A 36 -1.66 19.56 1.66
N THR A 37 -1.91 20.37 2.70
CA THR A 37 -2.69 21.60 2.55
C THR A 37 -2.00 22.60 1.60
N LEU A 38 -0.68 22.78 1.71
CA LEU A 38 0.08 23.65 0.80
C LEU A 38 0.03 23.16 -0.66
N LEU A 39 -0.13 21.86 -0.88
CA LEU A 39 -0.32 21.25 -2.20
C LEU A 39 -1.79 21.24 -2.66
N GLY A 40 -2.72 21.84 -1.93
CA GLY A 40 -4.15 21.82 -2.23
C GLY A 40 -4.80 20.44 -2.06
N ARG A 41 -4.19 19.55 -1.25
CA ARG A 41 -4.70 18.21 -0.93
C ARG A 41 -5.39 18.24 0.43
N THR A 42 -6.41 17.40 0.62
CA THR A 42 -7.03 17.21 1.92
C THR A 42 -6.18 16.26 2.77
N PRO A 43 -5.64 16.71 3.92
CA PRO A 43 -4.90 15.84 4.83
C PRO A 43 -5.80 14.75 5.41
N GLY A 44 -5.25 13.52 5.54
CA GLY A 44 -5.92 12.42 6.25
C GLY A 44 -5.91 12.63 7.76
N ASP A 45 -4.75 13.02 8.29
CA ASP A 45 -4.48 13.19 9.71
C ASP A 45 -3.91 14.59 9.98
N TRP A 46 -4.10 15.07 11.20
CA TRP A 46 -3.56 16.34 11.66
C TRP A 46 -2.70 16.09 12.90
N ASP A 47 -1.40 16.01 12.69
CA ASP A 47 -0.41 15.89 13.75
C ASP A 47 -0.11 17.27 14.35
N ILE A 48 -0.04 17.31 15.67
CA ILE A 48 0.28 18.52 16.44
C ILE A 48 1.58 18.26 17.19
N THR A 49 2.47 19.25 17.20
CA THR A 49 3.67 19.23 18.00
C THR A 49 3.64 20.40 18.99
N THR A 50 4.21 20.22 20.19
CA THR A 50 4.09 21.19 21.29
C THR A 50 5.32 21.22 22.19
N SER A 51 5.56 22.38 22.85
CA SER A 51 6.54 22.48 23.93
C SER A 51 6.05 21.89 25.25
N ALA A 52 4.73 21.65 25.40
CA ALA A 52 4.16 21.01 26.59
C ALA A 52 4.57 19.55 26.69
N LYS A 53 4.93 19.10 27.90
CA LYS A 53 5.21 17.68 28.18
C LYS A 53 3.93 16.85 28.18
N PRO A 54 4.00 15.51 28.03
CA PRO A 54 2.82 14.66 27.99
C PRO A 54 1.88 14.86 29.19
N GLU A 55 2.43 15.03 30.39
CA GLU A 55 1.67 15.25 31.62
C GLU A 55 0.90 16.59 31.56
N GLU A 56 1.54 17.65 31.07
CA GLU A 56 0.94 18.98 30.91
C GLU A 56 -0.17 18.95 29.86
N VAL A 57 0.02 18.20 28.75
CA VAL A 57 -1.04 17.97 27.75
C VAL A 57 -2.24 17.28 28.40
N LYS A 58 -2.01 16.25 29.24
CA LYS A 58 -3.07 15.52 29.93
C LYS A 58 -3.81 16.39 30.97
N GLU A 59 -3.14 17.33 31.58
CA GLU A 59 -3.77 18.31 32.49
C GLU A 59 -4.65 19.33 31.76
N ILE A 60 -4.26 19.71 30.53
CA ILE A 60 -5.04 20.64 29.69
C ILE A 60 -6.32 19.97 29.16
N PHE A 61 -6.24 18.69 28.83
CA PHE A 61 -7.32 17.98 28.15
C PHE A 61 -7.84 16.78 28.97
N GLY A 62 -9.13 16.81 29.32
CA GLY A 62 -9.75 15.78 30.14
C GLY A 62 -10.00 14.43 29.47
N LYS A 63 -9.87 14.33 28.12
CA LYS A 63 -10.03 13.09 27.34
C LYS A 63 -8.80 12.82 26.48
N THR A 64 -7.90 12.01 27.02
CA THR A 64 -6.65 11.63 26.35
C THR A 64 -6.46 10.12 26.37
N VAL A 65 -5.68 9.61 25.43
CA VAL A 65 -5.24 8.21 25.34
C VAL A 65 -3.72 8.19 25.20
N ASP A 66 -3.07 7.36 26.00
CA ASP A 66 -1.62 7.19 25.99
C ASP A 66 -1.19 6.28 24.82
N THR A 67 -0.99 6.85 23.65
CA THR A 67 -0.62 6.11 22.44
C THR A 67 0.88 5.94 22.23
N GLY A 68 1.70 6.72 22.96
CA GLY A 68 3.16 6.69 22.78
C GLY A 68 3.90 7.56 23.82
N LEU A 69 3.56 7.46 25.10
CA LEU A 69 4.14 8.29 26.18
C LEU A 69 5.66 8.25 26.20
N GLN A 70 6.26 7.07 25.99
CA GLN A 70 7.73 6.91 25.91
C GLN A 70 8.36 7.71 24.76
N HIS A 71 7.57 8.12 23.76
CA HIS A 71 7.99 8.95 22.64
C HIS A 71 7.43 10.36 22.70
N GLY A 72 6.77 10.73 23.80
CA GLY A 72 6.20 12.05 24.01
C GLY A 72 4.85 12.27 23.34
N THR A 73 4.14 11.23 22.88
CA THR A 73 2.87 11.36 22.15
C THR A 73 1.68 11.01 23.03
N VAL A 74 0.68 11.90 23.03
CA VAL A 74 -0.63 11.73 23.65
C VAL A 74 -1.69 11.98 22.59
N THR A 75 -2.70 11.10 22.48
CA THR A 75 -3.83 11.32 21.59
C THR A 75 -4.98 12.00 22.35
N ILE A 76 -5.39 13.17 21.87
CA ILE A 76 -6.56 13.90 22.38
C ILE A 76 -7.79 13.43 21.60
N ILE A 77 -8.84 13.04 22.33
CA ILE A 77 -10.11 12.63 21.72
C ILE A 77 -11.09 13.82 21.70
N LYS A 78 -11.38 14.33 20.50
CA LYS A 78 -12.34 15.41 20.28
C LYS A 78 -13.33 15.01 19.18
N ASN A 79 -14.63 15.14 19.48
CA ASN A 79 -15.72 14.79 18.55
C ASN A 79 -15.57 13.37 17.94
N ARG A 80 -15.17 12.38 18.73
CA ARG A 80 -14.89 10.99 18.34
C ARG A 80 -13.70 10.81 17.38
N LYS A 81 -12.91 11.85 17.15
CA LYS A 81 -11.65 11.79 16.40
C LYS A 81 -10.47 11.86 17.38
N GLY A 82 -9.40 11.15 17.04
CA GLY A 82 -8.10 11.24 17.72
C GLY A 82 -7.20 12.24 17.02
N TYR A 83 -6.53 13.10 17.81
CA TYR A 83 -5.50 14.03 17.35
C TYR A 83 -4.22 13.71 18.10
N GLU A 84 -3.16 13.34 17.39
CA GLU A 84 -1.86 13.08 18.02
C GLU A 84 -1.17 14.39 18.36
N VAL A 85 -0.80 14.54 19.63
CA VAL A 85 -0.03 15.67 20.13
C VAL A 85 1.29 15.14 20.67
N THR A 86 2.39 15.56 20.05
CA THR A 86 3.74 15.10 20.38
C THR A 86 4.56 16.24 20.96
N THR A 87 5.16 16.01 22.11
CA THR A 87 6.11 16.96 22.74
C THR A 87 7.35 17.11 21.88
N TYR A 88 7.87 18.33 21.73
CA TYR A 88 9.15 18.58 21.06
C TYR A 88 10.24 17.75 21.67
N ARG A 89 11.06 17.13 20.83
CA ARG A 89 12.08 16.21 21.30
C ARG A 89 13.33 16.25 20.45
N ILE A 90 14.42 15.88 21.07
CA ILE A 90 15.68 15.52 20.45
C ILE A 90 15.80 14.02 20.57
N ASP A 91 16.00 13.34 19.47
CA ASP A 91 16.23 11.90 19.47
C ASP A 91 17.72 11.64 19.79
N GLY A 92 18.00 10.73 20.71
CA GLY A 92 19.35 10.26 21.03
C GLY A 92 19.93 9.35 19.94
N GLU A 93 20.97 8.58 20.28
CA GLU A 93 21.57 7.63 19.34
C GLU A 93 20.58 6.52 18.95
N TYR A 94 20.63 6.07 17.69
CA TYR A 94 19.80 5.00 17.16
C TYR A 94 20.64 3.70 17.04
N ARG A 95 20.69 2.89 18.10
CA ARG A 95 21.46 1.64 18.08
C ARG A 95 20.77 0.50 17.36
N ASP A 96 19.46 0.45 17.39
CA ASP A 96 18.66 -0.56 16.70
C ASP A 96 18.27 -0.15 15.27
N GLY A 97 18.67 1.05 14.81
CA GLY A 97 18.32 1.61 13.51
C GLY A 97 16.82 1.95 13.36
N ARG A 98 16.11 2.15 14.48
CA ARG A 98 14.67 2.51 14.49
C ARG A 98 14.27 3.44 15.61
N HIS A 99 14.65 3.09 16.83
CA HIS A 99 14.26 3.84 18.01
C HIS A 99 15.49 4.52 18.59
N PRO A 100 15.38 5.81 18.96
CA PRO A 100 16.44 6.42 19.72
C PRO A 100 16.55 5.74 21.09
N ASP A 101 17.76 5.47 21.54
CA ASP A 101 18.03 4.89 22.88
C ASP A 101 17.45 5.76 24.01
N SER A 102 17.35 7.06 23.76
CA SER A 102 16.76 8.04 24.67
C SER A 102 16.01 9.12 23.90
N VAL A 103 14.97 9.63 24.50
CA VAL A 103 14.22 10.80 24.03
C VAL A 103 14.40 11.89 25.06
N GLU A 104 14.93 13.02 24.66
CA GLU A 104 15.03 14.21 25.49
C GLU A 104 14.01 15.25 25.04
N PHE A 105 13.12 15.67 25.94
CA PHE A 105 12.17 16.72 25.63
C PHE A 105 12.86 18.07 25.60
N THR A 106 12.51 18.89 24.61
CA THR A 106 13.06 20.24 24.40
C THR A 106 11.90 21.24 24.30
N SER A 107 12.22 22.50 24.54
CA SER A 107 11.31 23.61 24.25
C SER A 107 11.51 24.19 22.86
N SER A 108 12.47 23.68 22.06
CA SER A 108 12.83 24.21 20.75
C SER A 108 12.06 23.49 19.64
N LEU A 109 11.15 24.18 18.97
CA LEU A 109 10.49 23.70 17.75
C LEU A 109 11.53 23.36 16.66
N LEU A 110 12.59 24.16 16.55
CA LEU A 110 13.64 23.95 15.54
C LEU A 110 14.31 22.57 15.69
N GLU A 111 14.62 22.14 16.93
CA GLU A 111 15.21 20.82 17.15
C GLU A 111 14.22 19.71 16.85
N ASP A 112 12.91 19.87 17.13
CA ASP A 112 11.88 18.90 16.74
C ASP A 112 11.75 18.80 15.20
N LEU A 113 11.81 19.90 14.48
CA LEU A 113 11.75 19.89 13.02
C LEU A 113 13.03 19.29 12.40
N LYS A 114 14.19 19.51 13.00
CA LYS A 114 15.49 19.05 12.53
C LYS A 114 15.64 17.52 12.51
N ARG A 115 14.99 16.80 13.43
CA ARG A 115 15.03 15.33 13.49
C ARG A 115 14.13 14.64 12.45
N ARG A 116 13.29 15.40 11.71
CA ARG A 116 12.36 14.86 10.72
C ARG A 116 13.10 14.35 9.48
N ASP A 117 12.40 13.56 8.67
CA ASP A 117 12.99 12.88 7.52
C ASP A 117 13.29 13.82 6.35
N PHE A 118 12.28 14.59 5.90
CA PHE A 118 12.37 15.42 4.70
C PHE A 118 11.92 16.86 4.97
N THR A 119 12.53 17.80 4.25
CA THR A 119 12.23 19.25 4.36
C THR A 119 10.75 19.54 4.19
N ILE A 120 10.09 18.89 3.23
CA ILE A 120 8.65 19.04 2.96
C ILE A 120 7.76 18.55 4.11
N ASN A 121 8.29 17.79 5.06
CA ASN A 121 7.62 17.33 6.28
C ASN A 121 8.14 18.01 7.54
N ALA A 122 9.10 18.93 7.40
CA ALA A 122 9.71 19.68 8.50
C ALA A 122 9.22 21.12 8.55
N MET A 123 7.94 21.31 8.23
CA MET A 123 7.24 22.59 8.34
C MET A 123 6.17 22.50 9.42
N ALA A 124 5.99 23.59 10.15
CA ALA A 124 4.96 23.72 11.18
C ALA A 124 4.10 24.95 10.92
N TYR A 125 2.85 24.93 11.42
CA TYR A 125 1.91 26.02 11.23
C TYR A 125 1.03 26.26 12.46
N SER A 126 0.85 27.52 12.83
CA SER A 126 -0.23 27.98 13.70
C SER A 126 -0.83 29.27 13.16
N HIS A 127 -2.05 29.61 13.58
CA HIS A 127 -2.65 30.89 13.19
C HIS A 127 -1.94 32.09 13.83
N GLU A 128 -1.28 31.89 14.97
CA GLU A 128 -0.56 32.92 15.70
C GLU A 128 0.75 33.33 15.02
N THR A 129 1.46 32.36 14.43
CA THR A 129 2.81 32.61 13.87
C THR A 129 2.89 32.46 12.36
N GLY A 130 1.87 31.85 11.72
CA GLY A 130 1.96 31.44 10.31
C GLY A 130 2.83 30.19 10.13
N ILE A 131 3.38 30.01 8.93
CA ILE A 131 4.26 28.90 8.60
C ILE A 131 5.66 29.12 9.18
N VAL A 132 6.16 28.11 9.88
CA VAL A 132 7.55 27.99 10.32
C VAL A 132 8.24 26.97 9.43
N ASP A 133 9.15 27.46 8.57
CA ASP A 133 9.92 26.66 7.62
C ASP A 133 11.40 27.00 7.78
N ALA A 134 12.11 26.19 8.55
CA ALA A 134 13.53 26.40 8.85
C ALA A 134 14.47 25.70 7.85
N PHE A 135 13.93 24.82 7.01
CA PHE A 135 14.71 23.92 6.13
C PHE A 135 14.36 24.05 4.65
N ASP A 136 13.70 25.16 4.26
CA ASP A 136 13.27 25.45 2.87
C ASP A 136 12.32 24.40 2.29
N GLY A 137 11.44 23.86 3.13
CA GLY A 137 10.42 22.88 2.70
C GLY A 137 9.46 23.45 1.67
N MET A 138 9.08 24.74 1.77
CA MET A 138 8.26 25.42 0.76
C MET A 138 8.98 25.53 -0.58
N GLY A 139 10.26 25.88 -0.59
CA GLY A 139 11.06 25.92 -1.80
C GLY A 139 11.22 24.54 -2.45
N ASP A 140 11.36 23.48 -1.66
CA ASP A 140 11.40 22.11 -2.18
C ASP A 140 10.02 21.62 -2.68
N LEU A 141 8.91 22.08 -2.09
CA LEU A 141 7.56 21.85 -2.63
C LEU A 141 7.37 22.52 -4.01
N GLU A 142 7.78 23.76 -4.15
CA GLU A 142 7.71 24.49 -5.42
C GLU A 142 8.55 23.82 -6.51
N LYS A 143 9.77 23.37 -6.16
CA LYS A 143 10.69 22.64 -7.06
C LYS A 143 10.27 21.19 -7.29
N LYS A 144 9.29 20.68 -6.55
CA LYS A 144 8.86 19.27 -6.57
C LYS A 144 9.99 18.30 -6.25
N VAL A 145 10.69 18.53 -5.15
CA VAL A 145 11.89 17.79 -4.75
C VAL A 145 11.69 17.15 -3.36
N ILE A 146 12.14 15.92 -3.21
CA ILE A 146 12.29 15.24 -1.92
C ILE A 146 13.73 15.38 -1.49
N ARG A 147 13.96 16.13 -0.40
CA ARG A 147 15.27 16.39 0.20
C ARG A 147 15.25 16.02 1.68
N CYS A 148 16.29 15.35 2.17
CA CYS A 148 16.47 15.11 3.59
C CYS A 148 16.69 16.43 4.37
N VAL A 149 16.25 16.43 5.63
CA VAL A 149 16.62 17.48 6.58
C VAL A 149 18.07 17.24 7.03
N GLY A 150 18.94 18.21 6.82
CA GLY A 150 20.36 18.09 7.18
C GLY A 150 21.12 17.11 6.29
N CYS A 151 22.03 16.30 6.88
CA CYS A 151 22.84 15.34 6.15
C CYS A 151 22.03 14.06 5.84
N PRO A 152 21.82 13.72 4.55
CA PRO A 152 21.04 12.54 4.19
C PRO A 152 21.58 11.22 4.73
N ARG A 153 22.93 11.08 4.76
CA ARG A 153 23.62 9.89 5.28
C ARG A 153 23.28 9.65 6.74
N ASP A 154 23.32 10.71 7.56
CA ASP A 154 23.01 10.61 8.98
C ASP A 154 21.55 10.23 9.19
N ARG A 155 20.63 10.90 8.48
CA ARG A 155 19.19 10.65 8.55
C ARG A 155 18.81 9.22 8.18
N PHE A 156 19.45 8.64 7.17
CA PHE A 156 19.19 7.26 6.74
C PHE A 156 19.89 6.22 7.61
N THR A 157 21.01 6.58 8.26
CA THR A 157 21.66 5.71 9.24
C THR A 157 20.85 5.57 10.52
N GLU A 158 20.16 6.63 10.95
CA GLU A 158 19.24 6.61 12.09
C GLU A 158 18.08 5.64 11.88
N ASP A 159 17.41 5.71 10.73
CA ASP A 159 16.34 4.78 10.34
C ASP A 159 16.42 4.51 8.84
N ALA A 160 16.95 3.34 8.49
CA ALA A 160 17.12 2.95 7.10
C ALA A 160 15.79 2.83 6.33
N LEU A 161 14.62 2.73 7.00
CA LEU A 161 13.34 2.78 6.32
C LEU A 161 13.10 4.11 5.61
N ARG A 162 13.75 5.18 6.05
CA ARG A 162 13.64 6.51 5.41
C ARG A 162 14.04 6.49 3.93
N ILE A 163 14.92 5.53 3.49
CA ILE A 163 15.25 5.38 2.06
C ILE A 163 14.01 4.96 1.24
N LEU A 164 13.22 4.01 1.72
CA LEU A 164 11.95 3.63 1.07
C LEU A 164 10.90 4.73 1.17
N ARG A 165 10.87 5.47 2.29
CA ARG A 165 9.98 6.62 2.45
C ARG A 165 10.28 7.71 1.42
N ALA A 166 11.56 7.98 1.08
CA ALA A 166 11.94 8.92 0.02
C ALA A 166 11.33 8.52 -1.32
N ILE A 167 11.50 7.26 -1.73
CA ILE A 167 10.96 6.74 -2.99
C ILE A 167 9.42 6.77 -2.96
N ARG A 168 8.82 6.38 -1.84
CA ARG A 168 7.36 6.44 -1.67
C ARG A 168 6.82 7.87 -1.79
N PHE A 169 7.45 8.85 -1.14
CA PHE A 169 7.01 10.24 -1.27
C PHE A 169 7.19 10.75 -2.70
N ALA A 170 8.30 10.40 -3.35
CA ALA A 170 8.48 10.69 -4.77
C ALA A 170 7.33 10.10 -5.62
N ALA A 171 6.89 8.87 -5.32
CA ALA A 171 5.77 8.23 -6.01
C ALA A 171 4.40 8.85 -5.68
N GLN A 172 4.15 9.20 -4.43
CA GLN A 172 2.86 9.78 -4.01
C GLN A 172 2.67 11.22 -4.50
N LEU A 173 3.75 11.98 -4.59
CA LEU A 173 3.71 13.40 -4.92
C LEU A 173 4.06 13.68 -6.39
N GLY A 174 4.65 12.72 -7.11
CA GLY A 174 5.18 12.92 -8.45
C GLY A 174 6.47 13.76 -8.46
N PHE A 175 7.22 13.75 -7.36
CA PHE A 175 8.42 14.55 -7.16
C PHE A 175 9.69 13.81 -7.57
N SER A 176 10.78 14.53 -7.86
CA SER A 176 12.12 13.99 -7.96
C SER A 176 12.77 13.87 -6.58
N ILE A 177 13.81 13.03 -6.46
CA ILE A 177 14.65 12.99 -5.25
C ILE A 177 15.90 13.81 -5.53
N GLU A 178 16.28 14.67 -4.58
CA GLU A 178 17.47 15.49 -4.65
C GLU A 178 18.74 14.62 -4.74
N GLY A 179 19.79 15.12 -5.44
CA GLY A 179 20.96 14.32 -5.82
C GLY A 179 21.75 13.73 -4.66
N GLU A 180 22.02 14.50 -3.60
CA GLU A 180 22.72 14.01 -2.41
C GLU A 180 21.87 13.01 -1.64
N THR A 181 20.56 13.28 -1.51
CA THR A 181 19.59 12.38 -0.91
C THR A 181 19.52 11.05 -1.68
N TYR A 182 19.50 11.10 -3.03
CA TYR A 182 19.51 9.92 -3.89
C TYR A 182 20.81 9.11 -3.78
N GLY A 183 21.94 9.79 -3.71
CA GLY A 183 23.25 9.17 -3.48
C GLY A 183 23.32 8.43 -2.15
N ALA A 184 22.83 9.05 -1.08
CA ALA A 184 22.77 8.45 0.24
C ALA A 184 21.83 7.22 0.31
N ILE A 185 20.73 7.19 -0.47
CA ILE A 185 19.89 5.99 -0.57
C ILE A 185 20.71 4.79 -1.02
N ARG A 186 21.54 4.94 -2.06
CA ARG A 186 22.38 3.85 -2.58
C ARG A 186 23.40 3.38 -1.53
N GLU A 187 24.00 4.32 -0.82
CA GLU A 187 25.02 4.00 0.19
C GLU A 187 24.43 3.23 1.37
N ILE A 188 23.23 3.64 1.83
CA ILE A 188 22.60 3.08 3.05
C ILE A 188 21.65 1.91 2.72
N ALA A 189 21.40 1.58 1.46
CA ALA A 189 20.56 0.46 1.05
C ALA A 189 20.83 -0.85 1.82
N PRO A 190 22.10 -1.27 2.09
CA PRO A 190 22.40 -2.48 2.84
C PRO A 190 21.85 -2.50 4.27
N ASN A 191 21.62 -1.34 4.88
CA ASN A 191 21.09 -1.25 6.25
C ASN A 191 19.61 -1.65 6.33
N LEU A 192 18.90 -1.72 5.19
CA LEU A 192 17.50 -2.16 5.14
C LEU A 192 17.32 -3.61 5.63
N LYS A 193 18.39 -4.43 5.64
CA LYS A 193 18.38 -5.77 6.24
C LYS A 193 17.97 -5.78 7.73
N ASN A 194 18.21 -4.66 8.43
CA ASN A 194 17.89 -4.51 9.85
C ASN A 194 16.43 -4.03 10.07
N VAL A 195 15.72 -3.66 9.01
CA VAL A 195 14.33 -3.20 9.09
C VAL A 195 13.36 -4.38 8.94
N SER A 196 12.33 -4.41 9.78
CA SER A 196 11.34 -5.48 9.73
C SER A 196 10.56 -5.49 8.41
N LYS A 197 10.20 -6.68 7.94
CA LYS A 197 9.50 -6.87 6.65
C LYS A 197 8.10 -6.23 6.67
N GLU A 198 7.46 -6.16 7.82
CA GLU A 198 6.19 -5.49 8.04
C GLU A 198 6.29 -3.98 7.76
N ARG A 199 7.38 -3.33 8.17
CA ARG A 199 7.61 -1.91 7.89
C ARG A 199 7.92 -1.70 6.40
N ILE A 200 8.77 -2.53 5.81
CA ILE A 200 9.15 -2.48 4.39
C ILE A 200 7.89 -2.62 3.51
N GLN A 201 7.05 -3.64 3.78
CA GLN A 201 5.86 -3.89 2.98
C GLN A 201 4.85 -2.73 3.03
N VAL A 202 4.74 -2.02 4.15
CA VAL A 202 3.85 -0.85 4.26
C VAL A 202 4.31 0.28 3.32
N GLU A 203 5.60 0.57 3.27
CA GLU A 203 6.14 1.61 2.38
C GLU A 203 6.00 1.20 0.90
N LEU A 204 6.33 -0.06 0.55
CA LEU A 204 6.18 -0.57 -0.81
C LEU A 204 4.71 -0.62 -1.25
N THR A 205 3.80 -1.01 -0.37
CA THR A 205 2.36 -0.99 -0.67
C THR A 205 1.87 0.42 -0.94
N LYS A 206 2.23 1.41 -0.10
CA LYS A 206 1.89 2.82 -0.32
C LYS A 206 2.52 3.39 -1.59
N LEU A 207 3.70 2.90 -1.98
CA LEU A 207 4.34 3.24 -3.24
C LEU A 207 3.55 2.68 -4.42
N LEU A 208 3.26 1.38 -4.43
CA LEU A 208 2.53 0.72 -5.51
C LEU A 208 1.10 1.26 -5.67
N THR A 209 0.42 1.61 -4.57
CA THR A 209 -0.94 2.18 -4.61
C THR A 209 -0.96 3.70 -4.85
N SER A 210 0.19 4.32 -5.07
CA SER A 210 0.30 5.75 -5.36
C SER A 210 -0.11 6.10 -6.80
N ALA A 211 -0.08 7.41 -7.11
CA ALA A 211 -0.33 7.91 -8.46
C ALA A 211 0.83 7.60 -9.44
N HIS A 212 2.05 7.37 -8.93
CA HIS A 212 3.24 7.10 -9.73
C HIS A 212 3.92 5.79 -9.31
N PRO A 213 3.23 4.62 -9.48
CA PRO A 213 3.75 3.31 -9.08
C PRO A 213 4.99 2.88 -9.88
N GLU A 214 5.23 3.48 -11.05
CA GLU A 214 6.41 3.25 -11.89
C GLU A 214 7.72 3.58 -11.15
N LYS A 215 7.66 4.43 -10.13
CA LYS A 215 8.82 4.73 -9.30
C LYS A 215 9.32 3.55 -8.46
N ILE A 216 8.61 2.42 -8.48
CA ILE A 216 9.11 1.15 -7.92
C ILE A 216 10.43 0.73 -8.57
N ALA A 217 10.69 1.13 -9.82
CA ALA A 217 11.97 0.91 -10.50
C ALA A 217 13.16 1.48 -9.72
N MET A 218 12.96 2.58 -8.98
CA MET A 218 14.01 3.20 -8.16
C MET A 218 14.50 2.26 -7.04
N VAL A 219 13.70 1.27 -6.62
CA VAL A 219 14.09 0.27 -5.63
C VAL A 219 15.21 -0.63 -6.17
N GLU A 220 15.18 -0.93 -7.47
CA GLU A 220 16.26 -1.64 -8.16
C GLU A 220 17.44 -0.70 -8.45
N ASP A 221 17.17 0.46 -9.03
CA ASP A 221 18.19 1.44 -9.45
C ASP A 221 19.08 1.91 -8.30
N THR A 222 18.54 1.92 -7.09
CA THR A 222 19.27 2.32 -5.86
C THR A 222 19.90 1.13 -5.13
N GLY A 223 19.76 -0.11 -5.62
CA GLY A 223 20.30 -1.29 -5.01
C GLY A 223 19.59 -1.75 -3.74
N ILE A 224 18.35 -1.31 -3.53
CA ILE A 224 17.51 -1.69 -2.38
C ILE A 224 16.94 -3.11 -2.54
N SER A 225 16.65 -3.54 -3.77
CA SER A 225 15.87 -4.75 -4.07
C SER A 225 16.38 -6.03 -3.37
N PRO A 226 17.70 -6.30 -3.24
CA PRO A 226 18.19 -7.51 -2.56
C PRO A 226 17.88 -7.55 -1.06
N TYR A 227 17.62 -6.40 -0.46
CA TYR A 227 17.34 -6.27 0.98
C TYR A 227 15.85 -6.30 1.30
N VAL A 228 14.99 -6.23 0.28
CA VAL A 228 13.53 -6.39 0.40
C VAL A 228 13.19 -7.85 0.72
N THR A 229 13.42 -8.76 -0.20
CA THR A 229 13.48 -10.23 -0.01
C THR A 229 14.51 -10.80 -0.98
N GLY A 230 14.99 -12.04 -0.75
CA GLY A 230 15.96 -12.67 -1.65
C GLY A 230 15.46 -12.87 -3.08
N ASP A 231 14.13 -13.04 -3.25
CA ASP A 231 13.51 -13.23 -4.57
C ASP A 231 13.08 -11.90 -5.24
N PHE A 232 13.10 -10.77 -4.52
CA PHE A 232 12.59 -9.49 -5.03
C PHE A 232 13.34 -8.97 -6.28
N PRO A 233 14.69 -9.10 -6.39
CA PRO A 233 15.42 -8.70 -7.59
C PRO A 233 14.99 -9.43 -8.86
N LEU A 234 14.47 -10.67 -8.74
CA LEU A 234 14.03 -11.47 -9.89
C LEU A 234 12.88 -10.80 -10.64
N VAL A 235 12.05 -9.99 -9.95
CA VAL A 235 10.95 -9.25 -10.60
C VAL A 235 11.49 -8.28 -11.64
N PHE A 236 12.53 -7.53 -11.28
CA PHE A 236 13.15 -6.56 -12.18
C PHE A 236 13.95 -7.25 -13.30
N GLN A 237 14.59 -8.39 -12.97
CA GLN A 237 15.28 -9.20 -13.97
C GLN A 237 14.30 -9.72 -15.02
N THR A 238 13.20 -10.34 -14.61
CA THR A 238 12.16 -10.84 -15.52
C THR A 238 11.60 -9.72 -16.39
N GLU A 239 11.37 -8.55 -15.83
CA GLU A 239 10.86 -7.41 -16.61
C GLU A 239 11.89 -6.89 -17.62
N ARG A 240 13.20 -6.88 -17.29
CA ARG A 240 14.28 -6.55 -18.23
C ARG A 240 14.35 -7.53 -19.40
N GLU A 241 14.24 -8.82 -19.13
CA GLU A 241 14.29 -9.87 -20.16
C GLU A 241 13.11 -9.78 -21.13
N ARG A 242 11.94 -9.32 -20.65
CA ARG A 242 10.73 -9.14 -21.47
C ARG A 242 10.76 -7.87 -22.33
N THR A 243 11.41 -6.82 -21.86
CA THR A 243 11.56 -5.59 -22.63
C THR A 243 12.76 -5.70 -23.57
N ALA A 244 12.53 -5.72 -24.88
CA ALA A 244 13.52 -5.94 -25.95
C ALA A 244 14.70 -4.93 -26.00
N GLY A 245 14.99 -4.20 -24.95
CA GLY A 245 16.06 -3.22 -24.83
C GLY A 245 16.89 -3.33 -23.53
N GLY A 246 16.61 -4.31 -22.66
CA GLY A 246 17.44 -4.58 -21.48
C GLY A 246 17.34 -3.57 -20.34
N THR A 247 16.42 -2.62 -20.36
CA THR A 247 16.24 -1.64 -19.28
C THR A 247 14.92 -1.88 -18.55
N SER A 248 14.99 -2.22 -17.26
CA SER A 248 13.84 -2.16 -16.35
C SER A 248 13.68 -0.73 -15.81
N GLY A 249 13.46 0.22 -16.72
CA GLY A 249 13.24 1.61 -16.35
C GLY A 249 11.81 1.87 -15.87
N PRO A 250 11.50 3.11 -15.43
CA PRO A 250 10.15 3.50 -15.02
C PRO A 250 9.07 3.18 -16.05
N GLU A 251 9.40 3.17 -17.34
CA GLU A 251 8.47 2.87 -18.43
C GLU A 251 7.90 1.45 -18.36
N SER A 252 8.68 0.47 -17.88
CA SER A 252 8.24 -0.93 -17.72
C SER A 252 7.10 -1.09 -16.71
N PHE A 253 7.04 -0.19 -15.72
CA PHE A 253 6.03 -0.23 -14.66
C PHE A 253 4.96 0.86 -14.79
N SER A 254 5.00 1.70 -15.82
CA SER A 254 4.05 2.80 -16.03
C SER A 254 2.60 2.30 -16.17
N CYS A 255 2.43 1.13 -16.76
CA CYS A 255 1.11 0.50 -16.92
C CYS A 255 0.43 0.18 -15.57
N LEU A 256 1.18 0.06 -14.46
CA LEU A 256 0.59 -0.19 -13.15
C LEU A 256 -0.37 0.92 -12.73
N ALA A 257 -0.17 2.16 -13.18
CA ALA A 257 -1.07 3.28 -12.90
C ALA A 257 -2.49 3.07 -13.45
N LEU A 258 -2.66 2.23 -14.47
CA LEU A 258 -3.96 1.87 -15.06
C LEU A 258 -4.80 0.94 -14.19
N LEU A 259 -4.17 0.25 -13.22
CA LEU A 259 -4.90 -0.59 -12.27
C LEU A 259 -5.53 0.26 -11.17
N PRO A 260 -6.63 -0.19 -10.56
CA PRO A 260 -7.15 0.41 -9.33
C PRO A 260 -6.07 0.51 -8.25
N PRO A 261 -6.05 1.60 -7.43
CA PRO A 261 -5.06 1.77 -6.36
C PRO A 261 -5.36 0.88 -5.14
N GLU A 262 -5.71 -0.37 -5.39
CA GLU A 262 -6.02 -1.38 -4.40
C GLU A 262 -4.80 -2.26 -4.15
N LYS A 263 -4.60 -2.62 -2.89
CA LYS A 263 -3.43 -3.36 -2.41
C LYS A 263 -3.19 -4.65 -3.21
N SER A 264 -4.16 -5.55 -3.25
CA SER A 264 -4.04 -6.84 -3.95
C SER A 264 -3.81 -6.65 -5.45
N MET A 265 -4.56 -5.72 -6.06
CA MET A 265 -4.49 -5.45 -7.50
C MET A 265 -3.11 -4.92 -7.92
N ARG A 266 -2.57 -3.94 -7.16
CA ARG A 266 -1.26 -3.35 -7.46
C ARG A 266 -0.10 -4.32 -7.22
N TRP A 267 -0.16 -5.15 -6.18
CA TRP A 267 0.81 -6.20 -5.96
C TRP A 267 0.73 -7.29 -7.04
N ALA A 268 -0.46 -7.73 -7.44
CA ALA A 268 -0.65 -8.66 -8.55
C ALA A 268 -0.10 -8.09 -9.86
N GLY A 269 -0.37 -6.82 -10.16
CA GLY A 269 0.15 -6.13 -11.32
C GLY A 269 1.66 -6.02 -11.35
N PHE A 270 2.30 -5.71 -10.23
CA PHE A 270 3.76 -5.65 -10.10
C PHE A 270 4.41 -7.01 -10.30
N LEU A 271 3.76 -8.09 -9.83
CA LEU A 271 4.27 -9.47 -9.89
C LEU A 271 3.69 -10.31 -11.05
N ARG A 272 2.98 -9.70 -12.01
CA ARG A 272 2.18 -10.39 -13.04
C ARG A 272 2.97 -11.33 -13.95
N HIS A 273 4.28 -11.13 -14.06
CA HIS A 273 5.16 -11.97 -14.90
C HIS A 273 5.93 -13.02 -14.08
N MET A 274 5.64 -13.13 -12.79
CA MET A 274 6.28 -14.12 -11.90
C MET A 274 5.42 -15.38 -11.80
N GLU A 275 6.08 -16.54 -11.74
CA GLU A 275 5.41 -17.80 -11.46
C GLU A 275 4.58 -17.73 -10.15
N PRO A 276 3.38 -18.33 -10.09
CA PRO A 276 2.46 -18.20 -8.95
C PRO A 276 3.07 -18.55 -7.59
N ASP A 277 3.94 -19.55 -7.52
CA ASP A 277 4.61 -19.93 -6.27
C ASP A 277 5.70 -18.90 -5.89
N MET A 278 6.32 -18.24 -6.85
CA MET A 278 7.24 -17.14 -6.62
C MET A 278 6.49 -15.91 -6.08
N VAL A 279 5.34 -15.56 -6.67
CA VAL A 279 4.44 -14.51 -6.15
C VAL A 279 4.13 -14.75 -4.68
N ARG A 280 3.71 -15.99 -4.34
CA ARG A 280 3.44 -16.38 -2.96
C ARG A 280 4.66 -16.22 -2.04
N ARG A 281 5.86 -16.64 -2.48
CA ARG A 281 7.08 -16.52 -1.68
C ARG A 281 7.45 -15.07 -1.40
N ILE A 282 7.42 -14.21 -2.41
CA ILE A 282 7.72 -12.77 -2.27
C ILE A 282 6.75 -12.12 -1.29
N LEU A 283 5.43 -12.29 -1.50
CA LEU A 283 4.40 -11.66 -0.68
C LEU A 283 4.42 -12.16 0.77
N LYS A 284 4.60 -13.47 1.00
CA LYS A 284 4.78 -14.04 2.34
C LYS A 284 6.09 -13.60 3.00
N GLY A 285 7.17 -13.53 2.23
CA GLY A 285 8.47 -13.02 2.69
C GLY A 285 8.37 -11.58 3.20
N LEU A 286 7.50 -10.77 2.60
CA LEU A 286 7.17 -9.41 3.00
C LEU A 286 6.12 -9.33 4.13
N LYS A 287 5.61 -10.45 4.62
CA LYS A 287 4.57 -10.50 5.68
C LYS A 287 3.26 -9.82 5.29
N LEU A 288 2.87 -9.89 4.03
CA LEU A 288 1.55 -9.45 3.59
C LEU A 288 0.46 -10.39 4.14
N ASP A 289 -0.76 -9.88 4.27
CA ASP A 289 -1.92 -10.67 4.73
C ASP A 289 -2.29 -11.77 3.72
N ASN A 290 -2.99 -12.80 4.21
CA ASN A 290 -3.32 -13.97 3.42
C ASN A 290 -4.21 -13.63 2.21
N GLU A 291 -5.11 -12.68 2.33
CA GLU A 291 -5.98 -12.23 1.24
C GLU A 291 -5.16 -11.64 0.10
N THR A 292 -4.22 -10.74 0.40
CA THR A 292 -3.32 -10.15 -0.60
C THR A 292 -2.43 -11.22 -1.25
N VAL A 293 -1.93 -12.18 -0.47
CA VAL A 293 -1.09 -13.29 -0.98
C VAL A 293 -1.88 -14.18 -1.93
N ASP A 294 -3.10 -14.55 -1.56
CA ASP A 294 -3.95 -15.43 -2.36
C ASP A 294 -4.41 -14.73 -3.65
N ASN A 295 -4.93 -13.52 -3.54
CA ASN A 295 -5.33 -12.72 -4.69
C ASN A 295 -4.16 -12.49 -5.66
N GLY A 296 -2.99 -12.11 -5.13
CA GLY A 296 -1.79 -11.89 -5.95
C GLY A 296 -1.37 -13.15 -6.72
N LYS A 297 -1.31 -14.30 -6.03
CA LYS A 297 -0.97 -15.58 -6.64
C LYS A 297 -1.97 -15.99 -7.73
N VAL A 298 -3.28 -15.93 -7.42
CA VAL A 298 -4.34 -16.36 -8.33
C VAL A 298 -4.41 -15.46 -9.55
N MET A 299 -4.43 -14.14 -9.37
CA MET A 299 -4.54 -13.17 -10.46
C MET A 299 -3.34 -13.27 -11.41
N ALA A 300 -2.10 -13.28 -10.87
CA ALA A 300 -0.89 -13.35 -11.69
C ALA A 300 -0.81 -14.67 -12.47
N GLY A 301 -1.12 -15.80 -11.81
CA GLY A 301 -1.14 -17.11 -12.48
C GLY A 301 -2.22 -17.22 -13.56
N ALA A 302 -3.42 -16.74 -13.27
CA ALA A 302 -4.53 -16.75 -14.22
C ALA A 302 -4.27 -15.82 -15.42
N ALA A 303 -3.60 -14.69 -15.22
CA ALA A 303 -3.25 -13.77 -16.30
C ALA A 303 -2.26 -14.39 -17.31
N GLN A 304 -1.37 -15.25 -16.85
CA GLN A 304 -0.41 -15.96 -17.72
C GLN A 304 -1.03 -17.19 -18.41
N ALA A 305 -2.14 -17.72 -17.87
CA ALA A 305 -2.80 -18.87 -18.46
C ALA A 305 -3.57 -18.48 -19.75
N PRO A 306 -3.58 -19.37 -20.78
CA PRO A 306 -4.37 -19.13 -21.97
C PRO A 306 -5.87 -19.11 -21.62
N LEU A 307 -6.57 -18.11 -22.11
CA LEU A 307 -8.00 -17.96 -21.99
C LEU A 307 -8.54 -17.35 -23.29
N GLY A 308 -9.31 -18.14 -24.04
CA GLY A 308 -10.00 -17.68 -25.24
C GLY A 308 -11.38 -17.09 -24.95
N PRO A 309 -12.00 -16.38 -25.95
CA PRO A 309 -13.34 -15.82 -25.85
C PRO A 309 -14.44 -16.88 -26.02
N GLU A 310 -14.43 -17.91 -25.19
CA GLU A 310 -15.39 -19.00 -25.20
C GLU A 310 -16.05 -19.14 -23.83
N LYS A 311 -17.42 -19.12 -23.78
CA LYS A 311 -18.17 -19.16 -22.51
C LYS A 311 -17.76 -20.34 -21.62
N ALA A 312 -17.54 -21.54 -22.18
CA ALA A 312 -17.14 -22.73 -21.42
C ALA A 312 -15.78 -22.54 -20.73
N GLY A 313 -14.80 -21.99 -21.45
CA GLY A 313 -13.48 -21.65 -20.89
C GLY A 313 -13.59 -20.61 -19.77
N ILE A 314 -14.36 -19.54 -19.97
CA ILE A 314 -14.59 -18.50 -18.99
C ILE A 314 -15.26 -19.08 -17.72
N ARG A 315 -16.31 -19.91 -17.84
CA ARG A 315 -16.96 -20.58 -16.72
C ARG A 315 -15.99 -21.46 -15.93
N ARG A 316 -15.06 -22.16 -16.60
CA ARG A 316 -14.01 -22.95 -15.92
C ARG A 316 -13.04 -22.07 -15.12
N PHE A 317 -12.70 -20.88 -15.60
CA PHE A 317 -11.91 -19.93 -14.81
C PHE A 317 -12.69 -19.44 -13.61
N LEU A 318 -13.95 -19.00 -13.80
CA LEU A 318 -14.84 -18.54 -12.73
C LEU A 318 -15.07 -19.62 -11.65
N SER A 319 -15.08 -20.91 -12.02
CA SER A 319 -15.26 -22.00 -11.05
C SER A 319 -14.09 -22.17 -10.06
N ARG A 320 -12.93 -21.59 -10.36
CA ARG A 320 -11.67 -21.72 -9.59
C ARG A 320 -11.25 -20.47 -8.85
N MET A 321 -11.94 -19.37 -9.05
CA MET A 321 -11.58 -18.08 -8.48
C MET A 321 -12.82 -17.23 -8.18
N THR A 322 -12.63 -16.19 -7.39
CA THR A 322 -13.71 -15.22 -7.12
C THR A 322 -13.90 -14.26 -8.31
N PRO A 323 -15.08 -13.61 -8.44
CA PRO A 323 -15.28 -12.56 -9.45
C PRO A 323 -14.24 -11.44 -9.39
N TYR A 324 -13.80 -11.05 -8.17
CA TYR A 324 -12.74 -10.06 -7.98
C TYR A 324 -11.40 -10.53 -8.56
N GLN A 325 -11.03 -11.80 -8.34
CA GLN A 325 -9.81 -12.39 -8.89
C GLN A 325 -9.88 -12.50 -10.41
N PHE A 326 -11.06 -12.80 -10.97
CA PHE A 326 -11.23 -12.87 -12.42
C PHE A 326 -11.17 -11.49 -13.07
N ASP A 327 -11.80 -10.46 -12.49
CA ASP A 327 -11.62 -9.08 -12.95
C ASP A 327 -10.16 -8.66 -12.92
N GLY A 328 -9.46 -8.99 -11.83
CA GLY A 328 -8.02 -8.77 -11.71
C GLY A 328 -7.22 -9.46 -12.84
N CYS A 329 -7.51 -10.72 -13.11
CA CYS A 329 -6.89 -11.45 -14.22
C CYS A 329 -7.08 -10.71 -15.56
N LEU A 330 -8.30 -10.28 -15.88
CA LEU A 330 -8.59 -9.55 -17.12
C LEU A 330 -7.87 -8.20 -17.18
N ARG A 331 -7.80 -7.47 -16.06
CA ARG A 331 -7.05 -6.22 -15.99
C ARG A 331 -5.55 -6.45 -16.24
N LEU A 332 -4.96 -7.51 -15.68
CA LEU A 332 -3.56 -7.85 -15.91
C LEU A 332 -3.31 -8.23 -17.39
N LYS A 333 -4.19 -9.02 -18.00
CA LYS A 333 -4.13 -9.32 -19.46
C LYS A 333 -4.22 -8.05 -20.29
N ALA A 334 -5.07 -7.12 -19.92
CA ALA A 334 -5.19 -5.82 -20.59
C ALA A 334 -3.90 -4.98 -20.50
N LEU A 335 -3.17 -5.03 -19.36
CA LEU A 335 -1.85 -4.38 -19.25
C LEU A 335 -0.85 -4.93 -20.27
N ASP A 336 -0.92 -6.23 -20.52
CA ASP A 336 -0.05 -6.92 -21.50
C ASP A 336 -0.63 -6.86 -22.93
N LYS A 337 -1.68 -6.06 -23.14
CA LYS A 337 -2.33 -5.80 -24.44
C LYS A 337 -2.88 -7.07 -25.10
N ASP A 338 -3.38 -8.02 -24.31
CA ASP A 338 -4.09 -9.20 -24.85
C ASP A 338 -5.34 -8.73 -25.60
N PRO A 339 -5.44 -8.98 -26.91
CA PRO A 339 -6.50 -8.45 -27.76
C PRO A 339 -7.88 -9.06 -27.46
N GLN A 340 -7.93 -10.19 -26.76
CA GLN A 340 -9.18 -10.91 -26.48
C GLN A 340 -9.86 -10.42 -25.19
N THR A 341 -9.19 -9.60 -24.40
CA THR A 341 -9.66 -9.20 -23.05
C THR A 341 -11.05 -8.57 -23.05
N GLU A 342 -11.34 -7.67 -23.98
CA GLU A 342 -12.64 -6.99 -24.05
C GLU A 342 -13.77 -7.96 -24.44
N GLU A 343 -13.51 -8.89 -25.37
CA GLU A 343 -14.52 -9.89 -25.72
C GLU A 343 -14.77 -10.88 -24.61
N ILE A 344 -13.74 -11.31 -23.90
CA ILE A 344 -13.85 -12.16 -22.70
C ILE A 344 -14.68 -11.44 -21.64
N ARG A 345 -14.47 -10.14 -21.42
CA ARG A 345 -15.25 -9.33 -20.47
C ARG A 345 -16.72 -9.30 -20.82
N ARG A 346 -17.04 -9.07 -22.09
CA ARG A 346 -18.43 -9.08 -22.58
C ARG A 346 -19.10 -10.44 -22.36
N LEU A 347 -18.39 -11.54 -22.67
CA LEU A 347 -18.92 -12.89 -22.44
C LEU A 347 -19.10 -13.23 -20.95
N TRP A 348 -18.24 -12.71 -20.11
CA TRP A 348 -18.42 -12.82 -18.64
C TRP A 348 -19.68 -12.12 -18.17
N GLU A 349 -19.93 -10.89 -18.62
CA GLU A 349 -21.18 -10.15 -18.32
C GLU A 349 -22.42 -10.92 -18.80
N GLU A 350 -22.32 -11.60 -19.94
CA GLU A 350 -23.41 -12.48 -20.42
C GLU A 350 -23.61 -13.68 -19.50
N ILE A 351 -22.54 -14.36 -19.07
CA ILE A 351 -22.59 -15.50 -18.13
C ILE A 351 -23.25 -15.09 -16.81
N GLU A 352 -22.90 -13.91 -16.27
CA GLU A 352 -23.49 -13.40 -15.04
C GLU A 352 -24.98 -13.07 -15.23
N ARG A 353 -25.34 -12.40 -16.34
CA ARG A 353 -26.73 -12.04 -16.66
C ARG A 353 -27.61 -13.26 -16.89
N ASP A 354 -27.07 -14.28 -17.57
CA ASP A 354 -27.78 -15.53 -17.88
C ASP A 354 -27.91 -16.42 -16.63
N GLY A 355 -27.17 -16.14 -15.56
CA GLY A 355 -27.15 -16.91 -14.32
C GLY A 355 -26.54 -18.29 -14.47
N ASP A 356 -25.53 -18.41 -15.33
CA ASP A 356 -24.85 -19.69 -15.57
C ASP A 356 -24.23 -20.24 -14.28
N CYS A 357 -24.37 -21.53 -14.03
CA CYS A 357 -23.75 -22.20 -12.90
C CYS A 357 -22.22 -22.27 -13.09
N VAL A 358 -21.48 -21.68 -12.16
CA VAL A 358 -20.01 -21.68 -12.17
C VAL A 358 -19.40 -22.31 -10.90
N SER A 359 -20.22 -22.79 -9.96
CA SER A 359 -19.70 -23.37 -8.71
C SER A 359 -20.49 -24.58 -8.25
N LEU A 360 -19.85 -25.42 -7.42
CA LEU A 360 -20.52 -26.57 -6.79
C LEU A 360 -21.76 -26.18 -5.97
N LYS A 361 -21.81 -24.94 -5.46
CA LYS A 361 -22.95 -24.45 -4.67
C LYS A 361 -24.17 -24.16 -5.52
N GLU A 362 -23.96 -23.87 -6.80
CA GLU A 362 -25.00 -23.50 -7.77
C GLU A 362 -25.52 -24.72 -8.56
N LEU A 363 -24.89 -25.90 -8.39
CA LEU A 363 -25.39 -27.12 -9.00
C LEU A 363 -26.81 -27.47 -8.49
N ALA A 364 -27.68 -27.87 -9.41
CA ALA A 364 -29.05 -28.33 -9.10
C ALA A 364 -29.09 -29.61 -8.30
N VAL A 365 -27.96 -30.30 -8.09
CA VAL A 365 -27.80 -31.49 -7.24
C VAL A 365 -26.72 -31.23 -6.20
N GLY A 366 -26.93 -31.72 -4.99
CA GLY A 366 -26.00 -31.64 -3.89
C GLY A 366 -25.55 -32.98 -3.35
N GLY A 367 -24.69 -32.97 -2.31
CA GLY A 367 -24.21 -34.20 -1.67
C GLY A 367 -25.33 -35.10 -1.13
N GLY A 368 -26.45 -34.53 -0.67
CA GLY A 368 -27.62 -35.27 -0.20
C GLY A 368 -28.31 -36.05 -1.31
N ASP A 369 -28.37 -35.53 -2.53
CA ASP A 369 -28.97 -36.26 -3.69
C ASP A 369 -28.09 -37.46 -4.08
N LEU A 370 -26.77 -37.30 -4.03
CA LEU A 370 -25.83 -38.37 -4.35
C LEU A 370 -25.80 -39.47 -3.26
N LEU A 371 -25.94 -39.07 -2.00
CA LEU A 371 -26.09 -40.02 -0.89
C LEU A 371 -27.36 -40.82 -1.05
N ALA A 372 -28.49 -40.20 -1.42
CA ALA A 372 -29.75 -40.89 -1.71
C ALA A 372 -29.65 -41.80 -2.94
N ALA A 373 -28.74 -41.52 -3.86
CA ALA A 373 -28.42 -42.37 -5.00
C ALA A 373 -27.44 -43.53 -4.67
N GLY A 374 -27.04 -43.67 -3.38
CA GLY A 374 -26.20 -44.79 -2.90
C GLY A 374 -24.69 -44.52 -2.93
N MET A 375 -24.25 -43.26 -3.17
CA MET A 375 -22.83 -42.89 -3.16
C MET A 375 -22.37 -42.52 -1.76
N GLU A 376 -21.11 -42.79 -1.45
CA GLU A 376 -20.55 -42.47 -0.12
C GLU A 376 -19.15 -41.81 -0.18
N GLY A 377 -18.84 -41.10 0.89
CA GLY A 377 -17.49 -40.59 1.17
C GLY A 377 -16.90 -39.71 0.07
N LYS A 378 -15.72 -40.04 -0.45
CA LYS A 378 -14.99 -39.28 -1.45
C LYS A 378 -15.65 -39.26 -2.83
N GLU A 379 -16.39 -40.34 -3.15
CA GLU A 379 -17.10 -40.50 -4.43
C GLU A 379 -18.09 -39.36 -4.68
N ILE A 380 -18.78 -38.89 -3.62
CA ILE A 380 -19.71 -37.74 -3.70
C ILE A 380 -18.98 -36.50 -4.23
N GLY A 381 -17.83 -36.18 -3.65
CA GLY A 381 -17.06 -34.99 -4.05
C GLY A 381 -16.50 -35.07 -5.47
N GLU A 382 -16.06 -36.28 -5.90
CA GLU A 382 -15.57 -36.50 -7.27
C GLU A 382 -16.70 -36.42 -8.29
N THR A 383 -17.84 -37.00 -7.96
CA THR A 383 -19.04 -36.96 -8.82
C THR A 383 -19.57 -35.54 -8.96
N LEU A 384 -19.68 -34.75 -7.88
CA LEU A 384 -20.07 -33.34 -7.97
C LEU A 384 -19.14 -32.52 -8.87
N ARG A 385 -17.83 -32.74 -8.80
CA ARG A 385 -16.87 -32.05 -9.70
C ARG A 385 -17.08 -32.48 -11.15
N ARG A 386 -17.31 -33.79 -11.41
CA ARG A 386 -17.60 -34.28 -12.76
C ARG A 386 -18.89 -33.66 -13.33
N LEU A 387 -19.95 -33.59 -12.51
CA LEU A 387 -21.19 -32.96 -12.91
C LEU A 387 -21.00 -31.46 -13.17
N LEU A 388 -20.23 -30.76 -12.33
CA LEU A 388 -19.90 -29.37 -12.56
C LEU A 388 -19.18 -29.17 -13.90
N GLU A 389 -18.19 -29.99 -14.25
CA GLU A 389 -17.50 -29.88 -15.55
C GLU A 389 -18.48 -30.02 -16.73
N LEU A 390 -19.49 -30.91 -16.65
CA LEU A 390 -20.53 -31.02 -17.68
C LEU A 390 -21.37 -29.73 -17.79
N VAL A 391 -21.73 -29.17 -16.63
CA VAL A 391 -22.53 -27.92 -16.58
C VAL A 391 -21.73 -26.70 -17.02
N LEU A 392 -20.43 -26.66 -16.72
CA LEU A 392 -19.55 -25.59 -17.21
C LEU A 392 -19.43 -25.60 -18.74
N GLU A 393 -19.53 -26.78 -19.36
CA GLU A 393 -19.59 -26.91 -20.81
C GLU A 393 -20.96 -26.49 -21.36
N ASP A 394 -22.06 -27.08 -20.80
CA ASP A 394 -23.43 -26.85 -21.19
C ASP A 394 -24.31 -26.49 -19.96
N PRO A 395 -24.56 -25.19 -19.67
CA PRO A 395 -25.37 -24.77 -18.54
C PRO A 395 -26.81 -25.29 -18.53
N SER A 396 -27.36 -25.64 -19.72
CA SER A 396 -28.71 -26.19 -19.83
C SER A 396 -28.89 -27.52 -19.10
N LEU A 397 -27.78 -28.20 -18.82
CA LEU A 397 -27.74 -29.45 -18.06
C LEU A 397 -27.93 -29.23 -16.55
N ASN A 398 -27.87 -28.02 -16.03
CA ASN A 398 -28.03 -27.73 -14.61
C ASN A 398 -29.51 -27.87 -14.16
N ARG A 399 -30.06 -29.05 -14.35
CA ARG A 399 -31.39 -29.46 -13.90
C ARG A 399 -31.25 -30.77 -13.15
N ARG A 400 -31.93 -30.85 -12.00
CA ARG A 400 -31.78 -31.99 -11.08
C ARG A 400 -32.02 -33.35 -11.79
N GLU A 401 -33.07 -33.45 -12.61
CA GLU A 401 -33.43 -34.66 -13.33
C GLU A 401 -32.32 -35.08 -14.31
N LEU A 402 -31.83 -34.11 -15.12
CA LEU A 402 -30.79 -34.37 -16.12
C LEU A 402 -29.47 -34.78 -15.49
N LEU A 403 -29.09 -34.12 -14.38
CA LEU A 403 -27.86 -34.47 -13.68
C LEU A 403 -27.92 -35.85 -13.03
N LEU A 404 -29.09 -36.25 -12.47
CA LEU A 404 -29.27 -37.59 -11.91
C LEU A 404 -29.31 -38.69 -13.00
N GLU A 405 -29.80 -38.39 -14.19
CA GLU A 405 -29.71 -39.33 -15.33
C GLU A 405 -28.27 -39.58 -15.75
N LYS A 406 -27.40 -38.54 -15.75
CA LYS A 406 -25.98 -38.68 -16.06
C LYS A 406 -25.18 -39.51 -15.04
N LEU A 407 -25.77 -39.85 -13.90
CA LEU A 407 -25.18 -40.77 -12.92
C LEU A 407 -25.46 -42.26 -13.24
N ARG A 408 -26.49 -42.55 -14.04
CA ARG A 408 -26.95 -43.91 -14.33
C ARG A 408 -26.36 -44.50 -15.61
N GLY A 409 -25.68 -43.68 -16.40
CA GLY A 409 -25.00 -44.06 -17.65
C GLY A 409 -23.49 -43.86 -17.56
#